data_9dbbcaa4038027a3829895e398169ea9
#
_entry.id   9dbbcaa4038027a3829895e398169ea9
#
_cell.length_a   1.000
_cell.length_b   1.000
_cell.length_c   1.000
_cell.angle_alpha   90.00
_cell.angle_beta   90.00
_cell.angle_gamma   90.00
#
_symmetry.space_group_name_H-M   'P 1'
#
loop_
_entity.id
_entity.type
_entity.pdbx_description
1 polymer ?
#
loop_
_entity_poly.entity_id
_entity_poly.type
_entity_poly.pdbx_seq_one_letter_code
_entity_poly.pdbx_strand_id
1 'polypeptide(L)'
;MKNYLNFEKEIKKLDEELEKLKDPYNQGGISEVDTKKISKTEEEINDRLQSVYSNLDPWQTTMVARHEDRPKSKFFIDNLFDDFITLSGDRYYGEDKSVIAGFAKFNNQSVLVIGQEKGEDLDSRIERNFGMMRPEGYRKTIRLMELADSCLLYTSDAADDQAC
;
A
#
# COMPACT_ATOMS: atom_id res chain seq x y z
N MET A 1 6.39 -11.45 9.79
CA MET A 1 6.04 -12.68 9.07
C MET A 1 5.48 -12.28 7.72
N LYS A 2 6.01 -12.78 6.60
CA LYS A 2 5.47 -12.49 5.28
C LYS A 2 4.14 -13.25 5.10
N ASN A 3 3.09 -12.58 4.63
CA ASN A 3 1.81 -13.21 4.32
C ASN A 3 1.81 -13.66 2.85
N TYR A 4 1.69 -14.96 2.62
CA TYR A 4 1.67 -15.52 1.27
C TYR A 4 0.25 -15.86 0.83
N LEU A 5 -0.05 -15.59 -0.42
CA LEU A 5 -1.32 -16.00 -1.04
C LEU A 5 -1.33 -17.50 -1.36
N ASN A 6 -2.53 -18.06 -1.54
CA ASN A 6 -2.69 -19.50 -1.74
C ASN A 6 -1.93 -20.08 -2.96
N PHE A 7 -1.69 -19.26 -3.97
CA PHE A 7 -0.96 -19.65 -5.18
C PHE A 7 0.56 -19.44 -5.07
N GLU A 8 1.05 -18.80 -3.98
CA GLU A 8 2.47 -18.56 -3.71
C GLU A 8 3.13 -19.63 -2.84
N LYS A 9 2.50 -20.79 -2.67
CA LYS A 9 2.99 -21.88 -1.79
C LYS A 9 4.39 -22.37 -2.15
N GLU A 10 4.74 -22.38 -3.44
CA GLU A 10 6.08 -22.78 -3.90
C GLU A 10 7.11 -21.72 -3.54
N ILE A 11 6.77 -20.45 -3.74
CA ILE A 11 7.62 -19.30 -3.39
C ILE A 11 7.86 -19.27 -1.87
N LYS A 12 6.82 -19.51 -1.08
CA LYS A 12 6.93 -19.61 0.38
C LYS A 12 7.96 -20.65 0.82
N LYS A 13 7.96 -21.84 0.19
CA LYS A 13 8.92 -22.89 0.53
C LYS A 13 10.36 -22.48 0.21
N LEU A 14 10.57 -21.86 -0.95
CA LEU A 14 11.89 -21.35 -1.33
C LEU A 14 12.38 -20.22 -0.41
N ASP A 15 11.47 -19.33 0.00
CA ASP A 15 11.79 -18.26 0.97
C ASP A 15 12.14 -18.84 2.36
N GLU A 16 11.42 -19.87 2.83
CA GLU A 16 11.74 -20.58 4.07
C GLU A 16 13.11 -21.30 4.01
N GLU A 17 13.45 -21.86 2.85
CA GLU A 17 14.78 -22.44 2.61
C GLU A 17 15.87 -21.38 2.58
N LEU A 18 15.61 -20.25 1.95
CA LEU A 18 16.53 -19.11 1.91
C LEU A 18 16.78 -18.53 3.31
N GLU A 19 15.76 -18.40 4.14
CA GLU A 19 15.90 -17.95 5.53
C GLU A 19 16.78 -18.93 6.35
N LYS A 20 16.59 -20.23 6.16
CA LYS A 20 17.43 -21.26 6.81
C LYS A 20 18.89 -21.20 6.35
N LEU A 21 19.13 -20.89 5.07
CA LEU A 21 20.49 -20.75 4.53
C LEU A 21 21.19 -19.46 5.02
N LYS A 22 20.41 -18.42 5.31
CA LYS A 22 20.91 -17.14 5.83
C LYS A 22 21.15 -17.15 7.34
N ASP A 23 20.57 -18.11 8.08
CA ASP A 23 20.72 -18.21 9.53
C ASP A 23 21.98 -19.03 9.90
N PRO A 24 23.06 -18.39 10.40
CA PRO A 24 24.31 -19.07 10.71
C PRO A 24 24.21 -20.02 11.92
N TYR A 25 23.12 -19.95 12.71
CA TYR A 25 22.93 -20.76 13.92
C TYR A 25 22.13 -22.06 13.68
N ASN A 26 21.48 -22.20 12.51
CA ASN A 26 20.58 -23.32 12.28
C ASN A 26 21.27 -24.63 11.87
N GLN A 27 22.60 -24.62 11.66
CA GLN A 27 23.37 -25.81 11.21
C GLN A 27 24.38 -26.31 12.26
N GLY A 28 24.15 -26.08 13.56
CA GLY A 28 24.94 -26.74 14.63
C GLY A 28 26.42 -26.38 14.69
N GLY A 29 26.86 -25.33 14.07
CA GLY A 29 28.22 -24.81 14.08
C GLY A 29 28.33 -23.60 13.15
N ILE A 30 29.31 -22.72 13.40
CA ILE A 30 29.64 -21.63 12.48
C ILE A 30 30.09 -22.23 11.14
N SER A 31 29.16 -22.51 10.25
CA SER A 31 29.49 -22.92 8.89
C SER A 31 29.57 -21.68 8.00
N GLU A 32 30.55 -21.65 7.11
CA GLU A 32 30.63 -20.59 6.08
C GLU A 32 29.31 -20.54 5.33
N VAL A 33 28.69 -19.37 5.34
CA VAL A 33 27.44 -19.11 4.60
C VAL A 33 27.73 -19.32 3.11
N ASP A 34 27.11 -20.33 2.53
CA ASP A 34 27.30 -20.66 1.11
C ASP A 34 26.63 -19.60 0.22
N THR A 35 27.34 -18.51 -0.02
CA THR A 35 26.88 -17.36 -0.81
C THR A 35 26.41 -17.77 -2.21
N LYS A 36 26.98 -18.85 -2.80
CA LYS A 36 26.59 -19.33 -4.13
C LYS A 36 25.22 -20.01 -4.11
N LYS A 37 24.90 -20.75 -3.03
CA LYS A 37 23.58 -21.35 -2.88
C LYS A 37 22.52 -20.28 -2.63
N ILE A 38 22.84 -19.27 -1.80
CA ILE A 38 21.95 -18.15 -1.55
C ILE A 38 21.60 -17.43 -2.84
N SER A 39 22.60 -16.99 -3.62
CA SER A 39 22.37 -16.31 -4.91
C SER A 39 21.53 -17.14 -5.87
N LYS A 40 21.79 -18.47 -5.97
CA LYS A 40 21.02 -19.36 -6.81
C LYS A 40 19.56 -19.48 -6.37
N THR A 41 19.32 -19.58 -5.07
CA THR A 41 17.95 -19.66 -4.52
C THR A 41 17.22 -18.31 -4.70
N GLU A 42 17.90 -17.18 -4.56
CA GLU A 42 17.33 -15.85 -4.84
C GLU A 42 16.95 -15.68 -6.32
N GLU A 43 17.79 -16.16 -7.26
CA GLU A 43 17.45 -16.17 -8.69
C GLU A 43 16.24 -17.06 -8.97
N GLU A 44 16.18 -18.25 -8.39
CA GLU A 44 15.05 -19.17 -8.54
C GLU A 44 13.74 -18.58 -7.99
N ILE A 45 13.77 -17.89 -6.87
CA ILE A 45 12.64 -17.17 -6.31
C ILE A 45 12.16 -16.08 -7.27
N ASN A 46 13.08 -15.29 -7.82
CA ASN A 46 12.75 -14.22 -8.77
C ASN A 46 12.12 -14.76 -10.06
N ASP A 47 12.67 -15.84 -10.61
CA ASP A 47 12.15 -16.48 -11.81
C ASP A 47 10.74 -17.05 -11.58
N ARG A 48 10.51 -17.68 -10.41
CA ARG A 48 9.19 -18.15 -10.02
C ARG A 48 8.19 -17.02 -9.79
N LEU A 49 8.59 -15.95 -9.12
CA LEU A 49 7.77 -14.75 -8.98
C LEU A 49 7.36 -14.21 -10.35
N GLN A 50 8.31 -14.00 -11.24
CA GLN A 50 8.03 -13.49 -12.59
C GLN A 50 7.08 -14.42 -13.36
N SER A 51 7.31 -15.73 -13.31
CA SER A 51 6.44 -16.73 -13.97
C SER A 51 5.01 -16.73 -13.44
N VAL A 52 4.83 -16.69 -12.11
CA VAL A 52 3.51 -16.71 -11.46
C VAL A 52 2.77 -15.39 -11.73
N TYR A 53 3.44 -14.24 -11.55
CA TYR A 53 2.81 -12.93 -11.66
C TYR A 53 2.57 -12.47 -13.10
N SER A 54 3.26 -13.05 -14.10
CA SER A 54 2.98 -12.77 -15.52
C SER A 54 1.69 -13.43 -16.03
N ASN A 55 1.16 -14.44 -15.34
CA ASN A 55 0.02 -15.23 -15.79
C ASN A 55 -1.06 -15.38 -14.70
N LEU A 56 -1.35 -14.31 -13.96
CA LEU A 56 -2.41 -14.31 -12.95
C LEU A 56 -3.80 -14.40 -13.61
N ASP A 57 -4.67 -15.22 -13.03
CA ASP A 57 -6.08 -15.19 -13.35
C ASP A 57 -6.80 -13.98 -12.69
N PRO A 58 -8.03 -13.60 -13.10
CA PRO A 58 -8.74 -12.46 -12.54
C PRO A 58 -8.97 -12.55 -11.03
N TRP A 59 -9.13 -13.77 -10.48
CA TRP A 59 -9.30 -13.97 -9.06
C TRP A 59 -7.99 -13.74 -8.31
N GLN A 60 -6.90 -14.31 -8.79
CA GLN A 60 -5.55 -14.10 -8.25
C GLN A 60 -5.17 -12.62 -8.28
N THR A 61 -5.45 -11.92 -9.38
CA THR A 61 -5.25 -10.46 -9.48
C THR A 61 -6.02 -9.71 -8.40
N THR A 62 -7.28 -10.09 -8.15
CA THR A 62 -8.10 -9.52 -7.08
C THR A 62 -7.51 -9.80 -5.71
N MET A 63 -6.99 -11.00 -5.47
CA MET A 63 -6.34 -11.36 -4.20
C MET A 63 -5.08 -10.54 -3.95
N VAL A 64 -4.24 -10.35 -4.98
CA VAL A 64 -3.04 -9.49 -4.90
C VAL A 64 -3.45 -8.04 -4.61
N ALA A 65 -4.45 -7.52 -5.32
CA ALA A 65 -4.93 -6.15 -5.12
C ALA A 65 -5.46 -5.91 -3.69
N ARG A 66 -5.96 -6.95 -3.03
CA ARG A 66 -6.52 -6.91 -1.67
C ARG A 66 -5.59 -7.47 -0.60
N HIS A 67 -4.32 -7.69 -0.92
CA HIS A 67 -3.36 -8.21 0.05
C HIS A 67 -3.25 -7.30 1.28
N GLU A 68 -3.14 -7.91 2.47
CA GLU A 68 -3.13 -7.15 3.73
C GLU A 68 -1.92 -6.23 3.87
N ASP A 69 -0.75 -6.68 3.40
CA ASP A 69 0.52 -5.96 3.46
C ASP A 69 0.69 -4.95 2.31
N ARG A 70 -0.33 -4.79 1.44
CA ARG A 70 -0.25 -3.82 0.35
C ARG A 70 -0.22 -2.40 0.91
N PRO A 71 0.70 -1.54 0.41
CA PRO A 71 0.73 -0.13 0.80
C PRO A 71 -0.63 0.55 0.63
N LYS A 72 -1.02 1.36 1.61
CA LYS A 72 -2.28 2.09 1.65
C LYS A 72 -2.04 3.57 1.35
N SER A 73 -3.12 4.35 1.24
CA SER A 73 -3.06 5.76 0.86
C SER A 73 -2.06 6.57 1.69
N LYS A 74 -2.02 6.33 2.99
CA LYS A 74 -1.08 7.02 3.88
C LYS A 74 0.38 6.77 3.49
N PHE A 75 0.73 5.53 3.16
CA PHE A 75 2.09 5.19 2.71
C PHE A 75 2.50 6.00 1.47
N PHE A 76 1.60 6.12 0.49
CA PHE A 76 1.88 6.91 -0.71
C PHE A 76 1.98 8.40 -0.41
N ILE A 77 1.13 8.91 0.47
CA ILE A 77 1.19 10.33 0.90
C ILE A 77 2.53 10.63 1.56
N ASP A 78 2.97 9.79 2.48
CA ASP A 78 4.19 9.99 3.25
C ASP A 78 5.48 9.84 2.39
N ASN A 79 5.43 9.12 1.27
CA ASN A 79 6.61 8.82 0.43
C ASN A 79 6.67 9.58 -0.90
N LEU A 80 5.55 10.12 -1.39
CA LEU A 80 5.50 10.78 -2.70
C LEU A 80 5.39 12.31 -2.58
N PHE A 81 4.89 12.81 -1.44
CA PHE A 81 4.58 14.22 -1.29
C PHE A 81 5.40 14.85 -0.17
N ASP A 82 5.84 16.08 -0.41
CA ASP A 82 6.48 16.92 0.60
C ASP A 82 5.46 17.87 1.25
N ASP A 83 5.74 18.30 2.49
CA ASP A 83 4.97 19.32 3.22
C ASP A 83 3.44 19.04 3.27
N PHE A 84 3.04 17.79 3.50
CA PHE A 84 1.63 17.44 3.56
C PHE A 84 0.93 18.08 4.75
N ILE A 85 -0.06 18.93 4.49
CA ILE A 85 -0.89 19.62 5.48
C ILE A 85 -2.30 19.04 5.43
N THR A 86 -2.66 18.26 6.45
CA THR A 86 -3.98 17.62 6.55
C THR A 86 -5.07 18.68 6.77
N LEU A 87 -6.15 18.58 6.01
CA LEU A 87 -7.36 19.39 6.16
C LEU A 87 -8.53 18.52 6.59
N SER A 88 -9.07 18.80 7.77
CA SER A 88 -10.12 18.00 8.41
C SER A 88 -11.49 18.66 8.33
N GLY A 89 -12.53 17.84 8.48
CA GLY A 89 -13.92 18.26 8.63
C GLY A 89 -14.62 18.72 7.35
N ASP A 90 -15.93 18.47 7.32
CA ASP A 90 -16.82 18.89 6.24
C ASP A 90 -17.40 20.29 6.45
N ARG A 91 -17.14 20.91 7.59
CA ARG A 91 -17.66 22.20 8.05
C ARG A 91 -19.17 22.26 8.32
N TYR A 92 -19.82 21.11 8.39
CA TYR A 92 -21.24 20.97 8.70
C TYR A 92 -21.50 20.10 9.91
N TYR A 93 -20.90 18.90 9.93
CA TYR A 93 -21.20 17.90 10.96
C TYR A 93 -19.94 17.37 11.64
N GLY A 94 -18.93 16.93 10.90
CA GLY A 94 -17.78 16.29 11.53
C GLY A 94 -16.65 15.88 10.58
N GLU A 95 -15.81 15.02 11.10
CA GLU A 95 -14.68 14.45 10.37
C GLU A 95 -14.94 12.99 10.00
N ASP A 96 -14.66 12.64 8.76
CA ASP A 96 -14.59 11.26 8.32
C ASP A 96 -13.13 10.84 8.18
N LYS A 97 -12.69 9.96 9.09
CA LYS A 97 -11.31 9.46 9.10
C LYS A 97 -11.00 8.44 7.99
N SER A 98 -12.01 7.97 7.27
CA SER A 98 -11.80 7.15 6.08
C SER A 98 -11.22 7.92 4.90
N VAL A 99 -11.26 9.26 4.96
CA VAL A 99 -10.70 10.15 3.94
C VAL A 99 -9.55 10.95 4.54
N ILE A 100 -8.35 10.73 4.03
CA ILE A 100 -7.19 11.58 4.27
C ILE A 100 -7.14 12.60 3.13
N ALA A 101 -7.18 13.88 3.47
CA ALA A 101 -7.13 14.92 2.45
C ALA A 101 -6.35 16.13 2.95
N GLY A 102 -5.68 16.82 2.05
CA GLY A 102 -4.86 17.97 2.38
C GLY A 102 -4.09 18.53 1.21
N PHE A 103 -3.38 19.60 1.46
CA PHE A 103 -2.44 20.16 0.49
C PHE A 103 -1.04 19.64 0.73
N ALA A 104 -0.30 19.44 -0.36
CA ALA A 104 1.06 18.95 -0.34
C ALA A 104 1.87 19.57 -1.49
N LYS A 105 3.16 19.23 -1.53
CA LYS A 105 4.01 19.52 -2.70
C LYS A 105 4.35 18.22 -3.41
N PHE A 106 4.23 18.23 -4.73
CA PHE A 106 4.71 17.19 -5.61
C PHE A 106 5.57 17.83 -6.69
N ASN A 107 6.85 17.46 -6.76
CA ASN A 107 7.84 18.09 -7.66
C ASN A 107 7.82 19.62 -7.58
N ASN A 108 7.81 20.18 -6.36
CA ASN A 108 7.72 21.62 -6.08
C ASN A 108 6.40 22.31 -6.52
N GLN A 109 5.42 21.57 -6.99
CA GLN A 109 4.09 22.09 -7.32
C GLN A 109 3.14 21.83 -6.16
N SER A 110 2.33 22.83 -5.79
CA SER A 110 1.29 22.66 -4.79
C SER A 110 0.12 21.86 -5.38
N VAL A 111 -0.26 20.80 -4.71
CA VAL A 111 -1.32 19.88 -5.13
C VAL A 111 -2.31 19.63 -4.01
N LEU A 112 -3.55 19.34 -4.36
CA LEU A 112 -4.52 18.75 -3.46
C LEU A 112 -4.38 17.22 -3.53
N VAL A 113 -4.19 16.58 -2.38
CA VAL A 113 -4.14 15.13 -2.25
C VAL A 113 -5.36 14.64 -1.50
N ILE A 114 -6.07 13.66 -2.07
CA ILE A 114 -7.22 13.01 -1.43
C ILE A 114 -6.99 11.51 -1.55
N GLY A 115 -7.02 10.82 -0.41
CA GLY A 115 -6.82 9.38 -0.33
C GLY A 115 -7.87 8.71 0.54
N GLN A 116 -8.39 7.57 0.08
CA GLN A 116 -9.25 6.73 0.89
C GLN A 116 -8.40 5.78 1.72
N GLU A 117 -8.61 5.76 3.04
CA GLU A 117 -7.80 4.99 3.97
C GLU A 117 -8.64 3.99 4.77
N LYS A 118 -8.25 2.72 4.67
CA LYS A 118 -8.96 1.62 5.33
C LYS A 118 -8.45 1.36 6.75
N GLY A 119 -7.23 1.74 7.06
CA GLY A 119 -6.52 1.35 8.29
C GLY A 119 -5.74 0.04 8.18
N GLU A 120 -4.78 -0.14 9.07
CA GLU A 120 -3.84 -1.28 9.09
C GLU A 120 -4.28 -2.39 10.04
N ASP A 121 -4.60 -2.03 11.27
CA ASP A 121 -5.09 -2.91 12.32
C ASP A 121 -6.62 -2.85 12.47
N LEU A 122 -7.19 -3.69 13.33
CA LEU A 122 -8.63 -3.76 13.53
C LEU A 122 -9.19 -2.46 14.09
N ASP A 123 -8.50 -1.83 15.04
CA ASP A 123 -9.00 -0.62 15.71
C ASP A 123 -9.03 0.55 14.73
N SER A 124 -7.96 0.74 13.96
CA SER A 124 -7.92 1.76 12.91
C SER A 124 -8.91 1.49 11.77
N ARG A 125 -9.20 0.22 11.45
CA ARG A 125 -10.24 -0.14 10.48
C ARG A 125 -11.64 0.21 10.97
N ILE A 126 -11.94 -0.04 12.25
CA ILE A 126 -13.22 0.35 12.87
C ILE A 126 -13.36 1.87 12.89
N GLU A 127 -12.33 2.58 13.33
CA GLU A 127 -12.31 4.04 13.37
C GLU A 127 -12.56 4.68 11.99
N ARG A 128 -12.01 4.07 10.93
CA ARG A 128 -12.14 4.50 9.53
C ARG A 128 -13.30 3.84 8.79
N ASN A 129 -14.25 3.24 9.52
CA ASN A 129 -15.40 2.55 8.95
C ASN A 129 -15.01 1.57 7.83
N PHE A 130 -13.88 0.83 8.00
CA PHE A 130 -13.31 -0.10 7.01
C PHE A 130 -13.00 0.53 5.64
N GLY A 131 -12.74 1.85 5.61
CA GLY A 131 -12.50 2.62 4.40
C GLY A 131 -13.79 3.02 3.65
N MET A 132 -14.96 2.75 4.21
CA MET A 132 -16.23 3.19 3.62
C MET A 132 -16.51 4.64 4.00
N MET A 133 -16.52 5.50 3.01
CA MET A 133 -16.78 6.94 3.21
C MET A 133 -18.20 7.19 3.75
N ARG A 134 -18.28 8.07 4.74
CA ARG A 134 -19.53 8.60 5.27
C ARG A 134 -19.94 9.85 4.50
N PRO A 135 -21.18 10.36 4.65
CA PRO A 135 -21.61 11.60 3.97
C PRO A 135 -20.71 12.79 4.23
N GLU A 136 -20.14 12.92 5.43
CA GLU A 136 -19.18 13.96 5.78
C GLU A 136 -17.86 13.81 5.03
N GLY A 137 -17.44 12.61 4.68
CA GLY A 137 -16.26 12.36 3.84
C GLY A 137 -16.46 12.89 2.42
N TYR A 138 -17.60 12.62 1.82
CA TYR A 138 -17.95 13.17 0.50
C TYR A 138 -18.01 14.70 0.51
N ARG A 139 -18.67 15.31 1.52
CA ARG A 139 -18.74 16.77 1.62
C ARG A 139 -17.36 17.40 1.85
N LYS A 140 -16.52 16.79 2.67
CA LYS A 140 -15.11 17.19 2.85
C LYS A 140 -14.36 17.19 1.53
N THR A 141 -14.49 16.10 0.76
CA THR A 141 -13.83 15.94 -0.55
C THR A 141 -14.27 17.03 -1.52
N ILE A 142 -15.58 17.24 -1.69
CA ILE A 142 -16.13 18.29 -2.56
C ILE A 142 -15.62 19.67 -2.15
N ARG A 143 -15.71 20.00 -0.86
CA ARG A 143 -15.22 21.29 -0.33
C ARG A 143 -13.75 21.53 -0.64
N LEU A 144 -12.91 20.49 -0.53
CA LEU A 144 -11.47 20.63 -0.78
C LEU A 144 -11.17 20.73 -2.27
N MET A 145 -11.93 20.06 -3.13
CA MET A 145 -11.82 20.22 -4.59
C MET A 145 -12.20 21.66 -5.01
N GLU A 146 -13.31 22.21 -4.49
CA GLU A 146 -13.71 23.59 -4.73
C GLU A 146 -12.67 24.60 -4.24
N LEU A 147 -12.05 24.33 -3.08
CA LEU A 147 -10.97 25.15 -2.55
C LEU A 147 -9.73 25.09 -3.45
N ALA A 148 -9.36 23.90 -3.92
CA ALA A 148 -8.21 23.73 -4.81
C ALA A 148 -8.42 24.42 -6.16
N ASP A 149 -9.61 24.31 -6.73
CA ASP A 149 -9.99 25.01 -7.96
C ASP A 149 -9.90 26.53 -7.80
N SER A 150 -10.44 27.05 -6.69
CA SER A 150 -10.36 28.49 -6.35
C SER A 150 -8.93 29.00 -6.16
N CYS A 151 -8.02 28.13 -5.72
CA CYS A 151 -6.59 28.44 -5.55
C CYS A 151 -5.74 28.15 -6.79
N LEU A 152 -6.35 27.73 -7.91
CA LEU A 152 -5.67 27.33 -9.15
C LEU A 152 -4.62 26.21 -8.91
N LEU A 153 -4.89 25.33 -7.97
CA LEU A 153 -4.02 24.19 -7.69
C LEU A 153 -4.27 23.05 -8.69
N TYR A 154 -3.21 22.36 -9.05
CA TYR A 154 -3.33 21.16 -9.86
C TYR A 154 -3.94 20.03 -9.03
N THR A 155 -4.95 19.36 -9.57
CA THR A 155 -5.49 18.12 -9.03
C THR A 155 -4.96 16.97 -9.87
N SER A 156 -4.34 16.00 -9.23
CA SER A 156 -4.00 14.73 -9.88
C SER A 156 -5.05 13.70 -9.50
N ASP A 157 -5.78 13.22 -10.47
CA ASP A 157 -6.70 12.11 -10.33
C ASP A 157 -5.97 10.81 -10.70
N ALA A 158 -5.31 10.21 -9.73
CA ALA A 158 -4.62 8.93 -9.90
C ALA A 158 -5.47 7.75 -9.39
N ALA A 159 -6.67 8.01 -8.87
CA ALA A 159 -7.45 7.01 -8.16
C ALA A 159 -8.47 6.28 -9.05
N ASP A 160 -8.81 6.82 -10.21
CA ASP A 160 -9.96 6.33 -10.99
C ASP A 160 -9.61 5.20 -11.97
N ASP A 161 -8.34 5.02 -12.31
CA ASP A 161 -7.94 4.00 -13.30
C ASP A 161 -7.76 2.59 -12.72
N GLN A 162 -8.02 2.37 -11.43
CA GLN A 162 -7.81 1.06 -10.80
C GLN A 162 -9.04 0.44 -10.14
N ALA A 163 -10.21 0.98 -10.37
CA ALA A 163 -11.47 0.46 -9.83
C ALA A 163 -12.25 -0.41 -10.82
N CYS A 164 -11.61 -0.89 -11.88
CA CYS A 164 -12.20 -1.89 -12.79
C CYS A 164 -11.59 -3.26 -12.57
#